data_24f1a636556efb4703f2fd3e479337eb
#
_entry.id   24f1a636556efb4703f2fd3e479337eb
#
_cell.length_a   1.000
_cell.length_b   1.000
_cell.length_c   1.000
_cell.angle_alpha   90.00
_cell.angle_beta   90.00
_cell.angle_gamma   90.00
#
_symmetry.space_group_name_H-M   'P 1'
#
loop_
_entity.id
_entity.type
_entity.pdbx_description
1 polymer ?
#
loop_
_entity_poly.entity_id
_entity_poly.type
_entity_poly.pdbx_seq_one_letter_code
_entity_poly.pdbx_strand_id
1 'polypeptide(L)'
;MADLQETVGQVIRRERKERHLTLKELADRAALSEVYLGEVERGKKYPSATVLERLANALDIPLPDLLEMVADELRGPQEEQLVPAIGFLQTEEAAPRISIRRIVNLLQPEEVNTIADLGAFFLSRRVGAGQESQ
;
A
#
# COMPACT_ATOMS: atom_id res chain seq x y z
N MET A 1 -5.15 19.98 -0.49
CA MET A 1 -4.18 18.95 -0.91
C MET A 1 -3.28 18.58 0.27
N ALA A 2 -3.17 17.30 0.57
CA ALA A 2 -2.26 16.87 1.62
C ALA A 2 -0.81 17.08 1.17
N ASP A 3 -0.01 17.65 2.05
CA ASP A 3 1.42 17.84 1.80
C ASP A 3 2.13 16.48 1.85
N LEU A 4 3.08 16.27 0.96
CA LEU A 4 3.87 15.05 0.90
C LEU A 4 4.57 14.75 2.23
N GLN A 5 5.16 15.75 2.83
CA GLN A 5 5.88 15.64 4.10
C GLN A 5 4.96 15.15 5.22
N GLU A 6 3.81 15.74 5.34
CA GLU A 6 2.79 15.35 6.31
C GLU A 6 2.26 13.95 6.05
N THR A 7 1.99 13.65 4.77
CA THR A 7 1.46 12.34 4.36
C THR A 7 2.44 11.21 4.66
N VAL A 8 3.73 11.40 4.36
CA VAL A 8 4.77 10.42 4.69
C VAL A 8 4.78 10.15 6.19
N GLY A 9 4.74 11.20 7.00
CA GLY A 9 4.70 11.08 8.45
C GLY A 9 3.50 10.30 8.96
N GLN A 10 2.32 10.58 8.41
CA GLN A 10 1.08 9.89 8.77
C GLN A 10 1.12 8.40 8.41
N VAL A 11 1.64 8.05 7.25
CA VAL A 11 1.77 6.65 6.82
C VAL A 11 2.71 5.89 7.74
N ILE A 12 3.88 6.46 8.05
CA ILE A 12 4.86 5.85 8.95
C ILE A 12 4.25 5.63 10.33
N ARG A 13 3.57 6.63 10.86
CA ARG A 13 2.91 6.54 12.16
C ARG A 13 1.83 5.47 12.18
N ARG A 14 1.00 5.40 11.16
CA ARG A 14 -0.05 4.39 11.04
C ARG A 14 0.54 2.99 11.01
N GLU A 15 1.52 2.75 10.16
CA GLU A 15 2.16 1.45 10.03
C GLU A 15 2.90 1.03 11.31
N ARG A 16 3.49 1.99 12.02
CA ARG A 16 4.09 1.76 13.33
C ARG A 16 3.05 1.28 14.35
N LYS A 17 1.92 1.99 14.43
CA LYS A 17 0.86 1.69 15.39
C LYS A 17 0.19 0.34 15.11
N GLU A 18 -0.01 0.01 13.84
CA GLU A 18 -0.57 -1.30 13.45
C GLU A 18 0.30 -2.46 13.91
N ARG A 19 1.61 -2.23 14.03
CA ARG A 19 2.56 -3.22 14.52
C ARG A 19 2.80 -3.14 16.02
N HIS A 20 2.04 -2.29 16.71
CA HIS A 20 2.16 -2.08 18.16
C HIS A 20 3.57 -1.67 18.60
N LEU A 21 4.28 -0.92 17.76
CA LEU A 21 5.60 -0.42 18.05
C LEU A 21 5.50 0.97 18.69
N THR A 22 6.30 1.20 19.73
CA THR A 22 6.49 2.55 20.26
C THR A 22 7.39 3.35 19.33
N LEU A 23 7.34 4.66 19.46
CA LEU A 23 8.22 5.56 18.69
C LEU A 23 9.69 5.19 18.89
N LYS A 24 10.07 4.91 20.15
CA LYS A 24 11.42 4.50 20.50
C LYS A 24 11.82 3.18 19.86
N GLU A 25 10.93 2.18 19.88
CA GLU A 25 11.20 0.88 19.29
C GLU A 25 11.45 0.98 17.77
N LEU A 26 10.62 1.75 17.06
CA LEU A 26 10.83 1.95 15.64
C LEU A 26 12.12 2.73 15.36
N ALA A 27 12.39 3.78 16.13
CA ALA A 27 13.61 4.56 16.01
C ALA A 27 14.85 3.67 16.20
N ASP A 28 14.86 2.84 17.22
CA ASP A 28 15.96 1.92 17.49
C ASP A 28 16.16 0.94 16.33
N ARG A 29 15.08 0.35 15.80
CA ARG A 29 15.14 -0.58 14.67
C ARG A 29 15.64 0.08 13.39
N ALA A 30 15.29 1.34 13.18
CA ALA A 30 15.68 2.09 11.99
C ALA A 30 17.02 2.82 12.15
N ALA A 31 17.68 2.68 13.31
CA ALA A 31 18.90 3.39 13.67
C ALA A 31 18.75 4.92 13.57
N LEU A 32 17.62 5.44 14.07
CA LEU A 32 17.29 6.86 14.11
C LEU A 32 17.12 7.30 15.56
N SER A 33 17.29 8.62 15.80
CA SER A 33 16.91 9.18 17.09
C SER A 33 15.39 9.24 17.22
N GLU A 34 14.89 9.04 18.43
CA GLU A 34 13.45 9.14 18.71
C GLU A 34 12.91 10.54 18.39
N VAL A 35 13.69 11.58 18.71
CA VAL A 35 13.31 12.96 18.42
C VAL A 35 13.16 13.20 16.92
N TYR A 36 14.12 12.73 16.12
CA TYR A 36 14.06 12.86 14.66
C TYR A 36 12.87 12.12 14.07
N LEU A 37 12.66 10.88 14.50
CA LEU A 37 11.50 10.10 14.01
C LEU A 37 10.19 10.78 14.38
N GLY A 38 10.09 11.33 15.59
CA GLY A 38 8.91 12.10 16.01
C GLY A 38 8.65 13.29 15.10
N GLU A 39 9.70 14.00 14.69
CA GLU A 39 9.58 15.12 13.76
C GLU A 39 9.13 14.70 12.37
N VAL A 40 9.63 13.56 11.89
CA VAL A 40 9.18 12.97 10.61
C VAL A 40 7.70 12.59 10.68
N GLU A 41 7.28 11.91 11.73
CA GLU A 41 5.87 11.50 11.89
C GLU A 41 4.92 12.70 12.01
N ARG A 42 5.37 13.81 12.60
CA ARG A 42 4.57 15.03 12.69
C ARG A 42 4.61 15.91 11.44
N GLY A 43 5.33 15.47 10.41
CA GLY A 43 5.43 16.21 9.16
C GLY A 43 6.31 17.47 9.25
N LYS A 44 7.23 17.51 10.19
CA LYS A 44 8.14 18.65 10.37
C LYS A 44 9.46 18.50 9.63
N LYS A 45 9.83 17.28 9.26
CA LYS A 45 11.06 16.99 8.51
C LYS A 45 10.79 15.96 7.41
N TYR A 46 11.47 16.14 6.27
CA TYR A 46 11.48 15.16 5.20
C TYR A 46 12.49 14.07 5.51
N PRO A 47 12.12 12.80 5.48
CA PRO A 47 13.11 11.73 5.54
C PRO A 47 13.87 11.65 4.21
N SER A 48 15.18 11.43 4.28
CA SER A 48 15.97 11.14 3.09
C SER A 48 15.59 9.76 2.53
N ALA A 49 16.02 9.47 1.30
CA ALA A 49 15.82 8.16 0.70
C ALA A 49 16.39 7.04 1.57
N THR A 50 17.59 7.25 2.13
CA THR A 50 18.22 6.28 3.04
C THR A 50 17.39 6.06 4.30
N VAL A 51 16.84 7.12 4.87
CA VAL A 51 15.99 7.03 6.06
C VAL A 51 14.69 6.28 5.74
N LEU A 52 14.09 6.54 4.58
CA LEU A 52 12.89 5.81 4.13
C LEU A 52 13.17 4.31 3.98
N GLU A 53 14.31 3.93 3.42
CA GLU A 53 14.73 2.53 3.32
C GLU A 53 14.88 1.89 4.70
N ARG A 54 15.50 2.59 5.64
CA ARG A 54 15.66 2.10 7.02
C ARG A 54 14.31 1.92 7.71
N LEU A 55 13.40 2.86 7.53
CA LEU A 55 12.06 2.79 8.09
C LEU A 55 11.25 1.64 7.48
N ALA A 56 11.33 1.47 6.17
CA ALA A 56 10.67 0.36 5.48
C ALA A 56 11.17 -0.98 6.01
N ASN A 57 12.48 -1.15 6.13
CA ASN A 57 13.08 -2.36 6.67
C ASN A 57 12.66 -2.61 8.13
N ALA A 58 12.65 -1.55 8.94
CA ALA A 58 12.25 -1.65 10.35
C ALA A 58 10.77 -2.02 10.52
N LEU A 59 9.93 -1.60 9.58
CA LEU A 59 8.49 -1.93 9.54
C LEU A 59 8.21 -3.24 8.81
N ASP A 60 9.24 -3.87 8.26
CA ASP A 60 9.12 -5.09 7.45
C ASP A 60 8.21 -4.91 6.23
N ILE A 61 8.33 -3.74 5.60
CA ILE A 61 7.59 -3.38 4.39
C ILE A 61 8.60 -3.17 3.26
N PRO A 62 8.43 -3.78 2.08
CA PRO A 62 9.26 -3.44 0.92
C PRO A 62 9.14 -1.94 0.60
N LEU A 63 10.24 -1.29 0.27
CA LEU A 63 10.23 0.15 -0.01
C LEU A 63 9.22 0.54 -1.11
N PRO A 64 9.10 -0.18 -2.22
CA PRO A 64 8.06 0.14 -3.21
C PRO A 64 6.65 0.15 -2.62
N ASP A 65 6.38 -0.76 -1.69
CA ASP A 65 5.08 -0.86 -1.03
C ASP A 65 4.84 0.34 -0.12
N LEU A 66 5.85 0.77 0.62
CA LEU A 66 5.75 1.97 1.45
C LEU A 66 5.48 3.21 0.60
N LEU A 67 6.18 3.36 -0.53
CA LEU A 67 5.96 4.46 -1.46
C LEU A 67 4.56 4.44 -2.07
N GLU A 68 4.04 3.26 -2.38
CA GLU A 68 2.66 3.10 -2.85
C GLU A 68 1.64 3.52 -1.81
N MET A 69 1.86 3.17 -0.55
CA MET A 69 0.99 3.60 0.55
C MET A 69 0.95 5.12 0.67
N VAL A 70 2.10 5.77 0.51
CA VAL A 70 2.18 7.24 0.50
C VAL A 70 1.43 7.80 -0.70
N ALA A 71 1.63 7.24 -1.88
CA ALA A 71 0.95 7.68 -3.10
C ALA A 71 -0.57 7.54 -2.98
N ASP A 72 -1.05 6.44 -2.43
CA ASP A 72 -2.48 6.21 -2.20
C ASP A 72 -3.08 7.23 -1.23
N GLU A 73 -2.35 7.54 -0.16
CA GLU A 73 -2.79 8.53 0.81
C GLU A 73 -2.84 9.95 0.20
N LEU A 74 -1.88 10.28 -0.67
CA LEU A 74 -1.87 11.56 -1.40
C LEU A 74 -3.06 11.71 -2.35
N ARG A 75 -3.54 10.61 -2.91
CA ARG A 75 -4.73 10.64 -3.79
C ARG A 75 -6.01 10.91 -3.01
N GLY A 76 -6.00 10.69 -1.70
CA GLY A 76 -7.15 10.88 -0.83
C GLY A 76 -8.23 9.79 -0.99
N PRO A 77 -9.35 9.92 -0.28
CA PRO A 77 -10.42 8.94 -0.34
C PRO A 77 -11.05 8.92 -1.75
N GLN A 78 -10.91 7.80 -2.44
CA GLN A 78 -11.49 7.58 -3.76
C GLN A 78 -12.56 6.48 -3.72
N GLU A 79 -13.22 6.31 -2.58
CA GLU A 79 -14.28 5.33 -2.42
C GLU A 79 -15.42 5.54 -3.42
N GLU A 80 -15.74 6.80 -3.72
CA GLU A 80 -16.75 7.17 -4.72
C GLU A 80 -16.34 6.80 -6.15
N GLN A 81 -15.05 6.62 -6.41
CA GLN A 81 -14.53 6.26 -7.73
C GLN A 81 -14.36 4.75 -7.91
N LEU A 82 -14.48 3.97 -6.85
CA LEU A 82 -14.29 2.53 -6.92
C LEU A 82 -15.44 1.85 -7.66
N VAL A 83 -16.67 2.27 -7.42
CA VAL A 83 -17.87 1.69 -8.05
C VAL A 83 -17.91 1.96 -9.56
N PRO A 84 -17.67 3.19 -10.07
CA PRO A 84 -17.52 3.41 -11.50
C PRO A 84 -16.37 2.61 -12.11
N ALA A 85 -15.25 2.49 -11.40
CA ALA A 85 -14.08 1.76 -11.87
C ALA A 85 -14.36 0.26 -12.03
N ILE A 86 -15.13 -0.34 -11.15
CA ILE A 86 -15.55 -1.74 -11.26
C ILE A 86 -16.48 -1.94 -12.46
N GLY A 87 -17.36 -0.97 -12.76
CA GLY A 87 -18.21 -0.99 -13.94
C GLY A 87 -17.42 -0.97 -15.24
N PHE A 88 -16.28 -0.28 -15.28
CA PHE A 88 -15.39 -0.20 -16.43
C PHE A 88 -14.61 -1.50 -16.72
N LEU A 89 -14.55 -2.42 -15.79
CA LEU A 89 -13.94 -3.73 -16.05
C LEU A 89 -14.71 -4.54 -17.11
N GLN A 90 -15.90 -4.10 -17.49
CA GLN A 90 -16.71 -4.72 -18.53
C GLN A 90 -16.47 -4.16 -19.94
N THR A 91 -15.68 -3.08 -20.07
CA THR A 91 -15.36 -2.47 -21.37
C THR A 91 -13.85 -2.50 -21.62
N GLU A 92 -13.48 -3.05 -22.75
CA GLU A 92 -12.05 -3.25 -23.11
C GLU A 92 -11.25 -1.95 -23.31
N GLU A 93 -11.90 -0.82 -23.46
CA GLU A 93 -11.23 0.38 -23.98
C GLU A 93 -10.69 1.38 -22.97
N ALA A 94 -11.01 1.26 -21.69
CA ALA A 94 -10.59 2.27 -20.72
C ALA A 94 -10.55 1.77 -19.27
N ALA A 95 -9.99 0.59 -19.04
CA ALA A 95 -9.82 0.15 -17.65
C ALA A 95 -8.79 1.06 -16.95
N PRO A 96 -9.21 1.92 -16.02
CA PRO A 96 -8.25 2.60 -15.19
C PRO A 96 -7.42 1.53 -14.50
N ARG A 97 -6.11 1.73 -14.46
CA ARG A 97 -5.23 0.84 -13.71
C ARG A 97 -5.57 0.96 -12.23
N ILE A 98 -6.57 0.20 -11.80
CA ILE A 98 -6.93 0.13 -10.39
C ILE A 98 -5.85 -0.71 -9.72
N SER A 99 -5.18 -0.14 -8.75
CA SER A 99 -4.24 -0.91 -7.96
C SER A 99 -4.99 -2.01 -7.23
N ILE A 100 -4.72 -3.26 -7.58
CA ILE A 100 -5.27 -4.45 -6.90
C ILE A 100 -5.01 -4.37 -5.40
N ARG A 101 -3.86 -3.85 -5.01
CA ARG A 101 -3.48 -3.64 -3.62
C ARG A 101 -4.47 -2.72 -2.89
N ARG A 102 -4.95 -1.69 -3.57
CA ARG A 102 -5.92 -0.76 -3.03
C ARG A 102 -7.27 -1.44 -2.74
N ILE A 103 -7.70 -2.29 -3.67
CA ILE A 103 -8.93 -3.08 -3.50
C ILE A 103 -8.77 -4.05 -2.32
N VAL A 104 -7.62 -4.74 -2.24
CA VAL A 104 -7.31 -5.69 -1.17
C VAL A 104 -7.35 -5.02 0.20
N ASN A 105 -6.85 -3.77 0.30
CA ASN A 105 -6.85 -3.04 1.56
C ASN A 105 -8.24 -2.62 2.04
N LEU A 106 -9.22 -2.57 1.14
CA LEU A 106 -10.60 -2.25 1.48
C LEU A 106 -11.44 -3.49 1.84
N LEU A 107 -10.90 -4.67 1.59
CA LEU A 107 -11.60 -5.93 1.79
C LEU A 107 -11.27 -6.56 3.14
N GLN A 108 -12.22 -7.30 3.67
CA GLN A 108 -11.97 -8.14 4.84
C GLN A 108 -11.11 -9.35 4.46
N PRO A 109 -10.36 -9.94 5.42
CA PRO A 109 -9.47 -11.07 5.11
C PRO A 109 -10.17 -12.23 4.40
N GLU A 110 -11.43 -12.47 4.72
CA GLU A 110 -12.23 -13.53 4.12
C GLU A 110 -12.55 -13.25 2.65
N GLU A 111 -12.78 -11.98 2.33
CA GLU A 111 -13.03 -11.53 0.96
C GLU A 111 -11.77 -11.58 0.10
N VAL A 112 -10.61 -11.30 0.70
CA VAL A 112 -9.31 -11.42 0.02
C VAL A 112 -9.05 -12.86 -0.40
N ASN A 113 -9.33 -13.82 0.47
CA ASN A 113 -9.15 -15.24 0.18
C ASN A 113 -10.06 -15.68 -0.99
N THR A 114 -11.30 -15.22 -1.01
CA THR A 114 -12.25 -15.51 -2.10
C THR A 114 -11.72 -14.99 -3.44
N ILE A 115 -11.17 -13.78 -3.48
CA ILE A 115 -10.60 -13.20 -4.69
C ILE A 115 -9.35 -13.97 -5.13
N ALA A 116 -8.51 -14.38 -4.20
CA ALA A 116 -7.31 -15.17 -4.49
C ALA A 116 -7.69 -16.52 -5.12
N ASP A 117 -8.73 -17.18 -4.60
CA ASP A 117 -9.22 -18.44 -5.12
C ASP A 117 -9.81 -18.27 -6.54
N LEU A 118 -10.59 -17.21 -6.77
CA LEU A 118 -11.10 -16.89 -8.10
C LEU A 118 -9.96 -16.59 -9.09
N GLY A 119 -8.97 -15.84 -8.66
CA GLY A 119 -7.80 -15.55 -9.49
C GLY A 119 -7.06 -16.82 -9.89
N ALA A 120 -6.82 -17.72 -8.93
CA ALA A 120 -6.18 -19.00 -9.19
C ALA A 120 -7.01 -19.87 -10.16
N PHE A 121 -8.32 -19.87 -10.01
CA PHE A 121 -9.24 -20.58 -10.92
C PHE A 121 -9.12 -20.06 -12.36
N PHE A 122 -9.16 -18.75 -12.54
CA PHE A 122 -9.04 -18.14 -13.88
C PHE A 122 -7.67 -18.38 -14.50
N LEU A 123 -6.60 -18.33 -13.71
CA LEU A 123 -5.25 -18.63 -14.19
C LEU A 123 -5.12 -20.09 -14.64
N SER A 124 -5.69 -21.04 -13.90
CA SER A 124 -5.65 -22.46 -14.27
C SER A 124 -6.40 -22.71 -15.58
N ARG A 125 -7.51 -22.04 -15.80
CA ARG A 125 -8.26 -22.14 -17.08
C ARG A 125 -7.49 -21.58 -18.25
N ARG A 126 -6.73 -20.50 -18.08
CA ARG A 126 -5.87 -19.94 -19.14
C ARG A 126 -4.78 -20.90 -19.57
N VAL A 127 -4.14 -21.56 -18.62
CA VAL A 127 -3.12 -22.57 -18.90
C VAL A 127 -3.71 -23.76 -19.65
N GLY A 128 -4.91 -24.22 -19.26
CA GLY A 128 -5.63 -25.29 -19.94
C GLY A 128 -6.05 -24.94 -21.36
N ALA A 129 -6.53 -23.72 -21.60
CA ALA A 129 -6.91 -23.25 -22.92
C ALA A 129 -5.71 -23.09 -23.87
N GLY A 130 -4.55 -22.75 -23.34
CA GLY A 130 -3.30 -22.65 -24.12
C GLY A 130 -2.76 -23.99 -24.60
N GLN A 131 -3.10 -25.09 -23.92
CA GLN A 131 -2.71 -26.44 -24.31
C GLN A 131 -3.64 -27.08 -25.36
N GLU A 132 -4.87 -26.65 -25.43
CA GLU A 132 -5.86 -27.18 -26.39
C GLU A 132 -5.70 -26.59 -27.81
N SER A 133 -4.96 -25.50 -27.98
CA SER A 133 -4.76 -24.85 -29.29
C SER A 133 -3.54 -25.38 -30.06
N GLN A 134 -2.94 -26.45 -29.61
CA GLN A 134 -1.92 -27.18 -30.34
C GLN A 134 -2.48 -28.54 -30.84
#